data_b77cd3e0bda0e4f0276b18098c0fde28
#
_entry.id   b77cd3e0bda0e4f0276b18098c0fde28
#
_cell.length_a   1.000
_cell.length_b   1.000
_cell.length_c   1.000
_cell.angle_alpha   90.00
_cell.angle_beta   90.00
_cell.angle_gamma   90.00
#
_symmetry.space_group_name_H-M   'P 1'
#
loop_
_entity.id
_entity.type
_entity.pdbx_description
1 polymer ?
#
loop_
_entity_poly.entity_id
_entity_poly.type
_entity_poly.pdbx_seq_one_letter_code
_entity_poly.pdbx_strand_id
1 'polypeptide(L)'
;MSQLLPCEISYTLVGDYYIPNIALPEENRPIGRWGRMHRDYLEQHHPIRFNDLVLSGQLWTYLADLNEQTQERLSLIVEQMKETEGVTEELKAADQMAWIGAMNSIRNRAEEIVLREMIYEEDAA
;
A
#
# COMPACT_ATOMS: atom_id res chain seq x y z
N MET A 1 -2.13 -33.47 -17.33
CA MET A 1 -1.94 -33.53 -16.94
C MET A 1 -1.51 -33.37 -16.20
N SER A 2 -1.46 -33.39 -15.82
CA SER A 2 -1.04 -33.24 -15.10
C SER A 2 -0.32 -33.34 -14.68
N GLN A 3 0.06 -33.45 -14.55
CA GLN A 3 0.72 -33.53 -14.13
C GLN A 3 1.31 -33.50 -13.56
N LEU A 4 1.26 -33.74 -13.49
CA LEU A 4 1.72 -33.71 -12.65
C LEU A 4 2.86 -33.86 -12.07
N LEU A 5 3.24 -33.45 -12.01
CA LEU A 5 4.54 -33.47 -11.47
C LEU A 5 4.48 -33.32 -10.01
N PRO A 6 5.33 -34.01 -9.29
CA PRO A 6 5.27 -33.97 -7.85
C PRO A 6 5.48 -32.59 -7.29
N CYS A 7 6.28 -31.82 -7.90
CA CYS A 7 6.47 -30.51 -7.38
C CYS A 7 5.35 -29.60 -7.78
N GLU A 8 4.55 -30.10 -8.67
CA GLU A 8 3.33 -29.48 -8.95
C GLU A 8 3.41 -28.05 -9.27
N ILE A 9 4.23 -27.68 -10.18
CA ILE A 9 4.22 -26.36 -10.71
C ILE A 9 3.06 -26.26 -11.66
N SER A 10 2.12 -25.39 -11.36
CA SER A 10 1.07 -25.18 -12.32
C SER A 10 1.45 -24.09 -13.27
N TYR A 11 0.75 -24.01 -14.37
CA TYR A 11 1.04 -23.03 -15.42
C TYR A 11 -0.23 -22.36 -15.86
N THR A 12 -0.13 -21.09 -16.20
CA THR A 12 -1.23 -20.34 -16.76
C THR A 12 -0.87 -20.01 -18.20
N LEU A 13 -1.78 -20.26 -19.10
CA LEU A 13 -1.56 -19.93 -20.51
C LEU A 13 -1.78 -18.44 -20.72
N VAL A 14 -0.77 -17.76 -21.21
CA VAL A 14 -0.85 -16.34 -21.51
C VAL A 14 -0.37 -16.17 -22.93
N GLY A 15 -1.28 -15.87 -23.84
CA GLY A 15 -0.94 -15.84 -25.26
C GLY A 15 -0.51 -17.22 -25.68
N ASP A 16 0.68 -17.31 -26.22
CA ASP A 16 1.23 -18.59 -26.64
C ASP A 16 2.17 -19.20 -25.61
N TYR A 17 2.23 -18.63 -24.41
CA TYR A 17 3.21 -19.07 -23.43
C TYR A 17 2.54 -19.59 -22.19
N TYR A 18 3.16 -20.59 -21.59
CA TYR A 18 2.76 -21.04 -20.28
C TYR A 18 3.69 -20.40 -19.26
N ILE A 19 3.11 -19.67 -18.33
CA ILE A 19 3.87 -19.01 -17.30
C ILE A 19 3.70 -19.80 -16.01
N PRO A 20 4.80 -20.19 -15.35
CA PRO A 20 4.67 -20.95 -14.12
C PRO A 20 3.92 -20.15 -13.05
N ASN A 21 2.97 -20.80 -12.46
CA ASN A 21 2.22 -20.20 -11.37
C ASN A 21 2.94 -20.47 -10.07
N ILE A 22 4.17 -20.04 -10.00
CA ILE A 22 4.94 -20.26 -8.82
C ILE A 22 4.84 -19.06 -7.91
N ALA A 23 4.08 -18.14 -8.26
CA ALA A 23 3.97 -16.96 -7.47
C ALA A 23 4.07 -17.33 -6.03
N LEU A 24 4.65 -16.52 -5.25
CA LEU A 24 4.83 -16.78 -3.86
C LEU A 24 3.49 -17.12 -3.27
N PRO A 25 3.35 -18.34 -2.77
CA PRO A 25 2.03 -18.84 -2.45
C PRO A 25 1.28 -18.01 -1.46
N GLU A 26 2.00 -17.37 -0.59
CA GLU A 26 1.34 -16.66 0.44
C GLU A 26 1.02 -15.23 0.10
N GLU A 27 1.46 -14.76 -1.03
CA GLU A 27 1.36 -13.35 -1.25
C GLU A 27 0.26 -13.00 -2.22
N ASN A 28 -0.97 -13.07 -1.74
CA ASN A 28 -2.10 -12.65 -2.55
C ASN A 28 -2.75 -11.40 -1.96
N ARG A 29 -2.09 -10.71 -1.06
CA ARG A 29 -2.60 -9.43 -0.58
C ARG A 29 -2.51 -8.38 -1.68
N PRO A 30 -3.48 -7.47 -1.77
CA PRO A 30 -3.35 -6.39 -2.74
C PRO A 30 -2.28 -5.41 -2.30
N ILE A 31 -1.58 -4.83 -3.25
CA ILE A 31 -0.61 -3.80 -2.89
C ILE A 31 -1.28 -2.46 -2.61
N GLY A 32 -2.51 -2.27 -3.08
CA GLY A 32 -3.29 -1.10 -2.74
C GLY A 32 -2.79 0.19 -3.33
N ARG A 33 -3.44 1.27 -2.91
CA ARG A 33 -3.11 2.60 -3.41
C ARG A 33 -1.69 3.02 -3.02
N TRP A 34 -1.34 2.82 -1.76
CA TRP A 34 -0.04 3.25 -1.27
C TRP A 34 1.09 2.44 -1.88
N GLY A 35 0.86 1.14 -2.05
CA GLY A 35 1.87 0.29 -2.69
C GLY A 35 2.12 0.68 -4.12
N ARG A 36 1.05 0.99 -4.86
CA ARG A 36 1.21 1.40 -6.25
C ARG A 36 1.98 2.71 -6.36
N MET A 37 1.68 3.67 -5.48
CA MET A 37 2.38 4.95 -5.50
C MET A 37 3.86 4.77 -5.19
N HIS A 38 4.18 3.92 -4.21
CA HIS A 38 5.57 3.68 -3.85
C HIS A 38 6.30 2.92 -4.97
N ARG A 39 5.59 1.99 -5.63
CA ARG A 39 6.18 1.28 -6.76
C ARG A 39 6.61 2.26 -7.86
N ASP A 40 5.73 3.20 -8.20
CA ASP A 40 6.05 4.19 -9.22
C ASP A 40 7.22 5.06 -8.78
N TYR A 41 7.24 5.44 -7.52
CA TYR A 41 8.33 6.24 -6.98
C TYR A 41 9.66 5.49 -7.07
N LEU A 42 9.68 4.21 -6.69
CA LEU A 42 10.90 3.42 -6.77
C LEU A 42 11.37 3.28 -8.20
N GLU A 43 10.45 3.04 -9.10
CA GLU A 43 10.81 2.87 -10.50
C GLU A 43 11.46 4.12 -11.07
N GLN A 44 10.97 5.28 -10.68
CA GLN A 44 11.47 6.54 -11.23
C GLN A 44 12.70 7.05 -10.51
N HIS A 45 12.79 6.87 -9.22
CA HIS A 45 13.84 7.51 -8.42
C HIS A 45 14.86 6.54 -7.86
N HIS A 46 14.55 5.28 -7.77
CA HIS A 46 15.46 4.26 -7.24
C HIS A 46 15.42 3.01 -8.09
N PRO A 47 15.78 3.12 -9.37
CA PRO A 47 15.62 2.00 -10.29
C PRO A 47 16.44 0.76 -9.92
N ILE A 48 17.60 0.95 -9.30
CA ILE A 48 18.41 -0.19 -8.90
C ILE A 48 17.70 -0.99 -7.82
N ARG A 49 17.17 -0.29 -6.81
CA ARG A 49 16.46 -0.93 -5.74
C ARG A 49 15.19 -1.60 -6.27
N PHE A 50 14.50 -0.93 -7.19
CA PHE A 50 13.31 -1.49 -7.81
C PHE A 50 13.64 -2.80 -8.53
N ASN A 51 14.70 -2.78 -9.33
CA ASN A 51 15.10 -3.97 -10.06
C ASN A 51 15.50 -5.10 -9.13
N ASP A 52 16.20 -4.80 -8.05
CA ASP A 52 16.57 -5.81 -7.07
C ASP A 52 15.34 -6.49 -6.50
N LEU A 53 14.32 -5.71 -6.17
CA LEU A 53 13.09 -6.28 -5.63
C LEU A 53 12.36 -7.13 -6.66
N VAL A 54 12.33 -6.67 -7.91
CA VAL A 54 11.71 -7.45 -8.97
C VAL A 54 12.44 -8.77 -9.17
N LEU A 55 13.75 -8.71 -9.26
CA LEU A 55 14.54 -9.90 -9.54
C LEU A 55 14.49 -10.91 -8.40
N SER A 56 14.41 -10.43 -7.17
CA SER A 56 14.33 -11.33 -6.03
C SER A 56 12.94 -11.89 -5.82
N GLY A 57 11.95 -11.37 -6.56
CA GLY A 57 10.58 -11.83 -6.42
C GLY A 57 9.89 -11.32 -5.18
N GLN A 58 10.43 -10.31 -4.54
CA GLN A 58 9.89 -9.80 -3.29
C GLN A 58 9.19 -8.46 -3.41
N LEU A 59 9.07 -7.95 -4.62
CA LEU A 59 8.48 -6.64 -4.81
C LEU A 59 7.04 -6.58 -4.30
N TRP A 60 6.24 -7.59 -4.64
CA TRP A 60 4.84 -7.59 -4.23
C TRP A 60 4.69 -7.65 -2.72
N THR A 61 5.46 -8.53 -2.08
CA THR A 61 5.43 -8.65 -0.63
C THR A 61 5.84 -7.33 0.03
N TYR A 62 6.90 -6.73 -0.48
CA TYR A 62 7.37 -5.46 0.05
C TYR A 62 6.28 -4.38 -0.06
N LEU A 63 5.64 -4.29 -1.23
CA LEU A 63 4.62 -3.27 -1.44
C LEU A 63 3.36 -3.54 -0.64
N ALA A 64 2.98 -4.79 -0.49
CA ALA A 64 1.81 -5.14 0.32
C ALA A 64 2.06 -4.81 1.79
N ASP A 65 3.26 -5.13 2.28
CA ASP A 65 3.62 -4.77 3.65
C ASP A 65 3.60 -3.27 3.84
N LEU A 66 4.17 -2.54 2.90
CA LEU A 66 4.18 -1.09 2.97
C LEU A 66 2.76 -0.53 2.98
N ASN A 67 1.89 -1.08 2.15
CA ASN A 67 0.52 -0.62 2.10
C ASN A 67 -0.17 -0.81 3.45
N GLU A 68 0.02 -1.95 4.08
CA GLU A 68 -0.58 -2.20 5.39
C GLU A 68 -0.03 -1.27 6.44
N GLN A 69 1.28 -1.10 6.47
CA GLN A 69 1.91 -0.20 7.41
C GLN A 69 1.43 1.24 7.22
N THR A 70 1.29 1.65 5.97
CA THR A 70 0.81 3.00 5.68
C THR A 70 -0.62 3.19 6.13
N GLN A 71 -1.47 2.18 5.91
CA GLN A 71 -2.85 2.26 6.37
C GLN A 71 -2.94 2.38 7.87
N GLU A 72 -2.14 1.60 8.59
CA GLU A 72 -2.13 1.68 10.04
C GLU A 72 -1.64 3.02 10.52
N ARG A 73 -0.57 3.51 9.92
CA ARG A 73 -0.02 4.81 10.29
C ARG A 73 -1.03 5.92 10.02
N LEU A 74 -1.70 5.85 8.88
CA LEU A 74 -2.71 6.84 8.53
C LEU A 74 -3.84 6.84 9.55
N SER A 75 -4.33 5.67 9.91
CA SER A 75 -5.40 5.57 10.90
C SER A 75 -4.98 6.16 12.23
N LEU A 76 -3.76 5.89 12.64
CA LEU A 76 -3.25 6.41 13.90
C LEU A 76 -3.19 7.93 13.88
N ILE A 77 -2.66 8.49 12.80
CA ILE A 77 -2.55 9.94 12.69
C ILE A 77 -3.93 10.59 12.68
N VAL A 78 -4.87 9.99 11.95
CA VAL A 78 -6.23 10.52 11.90
C VAL A 78 -6.86 10.52 13.30
N GLU A 79 -6.70 9.42 14.04
CA GLU A 79 -7.26 9.36 15.39
C GLU A 79 -6.64 10.41 16.31
N GLN A 80 -5.33 10.58 16.22
CA GLN A 80 -4.65 11.57 17.04
C GLN A 80 -5.12 12.98 16.72
N MET A 81 -5.29 13.28 15.44
CA MET A 81 -5.76 14.60 15.04
C MET A 81 -7.19 14.84 15.47
N LYS A 82 -8.03 13.79 15.40
CA LYS A 82 -9.41 13.92 15.85
C LYS A 82 -9.46 14.31 17.33
N GLU A 83 -8.64 13.66 18.14
CA GLU A 83 -8.60 13.97 19.55
C GLU A 83 -8.09 15.38 19.80
N THR A 84 -7.03 15.73 19.11
CA THR A 84 -6.42 17.05 19.30
C THR A 84 -7.35 18.17 18.90
N GLU A 85 -8.11 17.97 17.82
CA GLU A 85 -8.97 19.03 17.29
C GLU A 85 -10.42 18.91 17.75
N GLY A 86 -10.72 17.93 18.58
CA GLY A 86 -12.06 17.81 19.14
C GLY A 86 -13.11 17.38 18.15
N VAL A 87 -12.73 16.63 17.14
CA VAL A 87 -13.67 16.13 16.14
C VAL A 87 -14.25 14.83 16.67
N THR A 88 -15.46 14.87 17.22
CA THR A 88 -16.04 13.73 17.92
C THR A 88 -17.38 13.36 17.35
N GLU A 89 -17.92 12.25 17.85
CA GLU A 89 -19.27 11.86 17.47
C GLU A 89 -20.30 12.87 17.92
N GLU A 90 -20.03 13.56 19.00
CA GLU A 90 -20.92 14.61 19.45
C GLU A 90 -20.99 15.75 18.43
N LEU A 91 -19.86 16.12 17.88
CA LEU A 91 -19.84 17.14 16.83
C LEU A 91 -20.62 16.66 15.61
N LYS A 92 -20.46 15.38 15.26
CA LYS A 92 -21.18 14.81 14.13
C LYS A 92 -22.68 14.92 14.33
N ALA A 93 -23.15 14.64 15.56
CA ALA A 93 -24.57 14.72 15.86
C ALA A 93 -25.07 16.16 15.90
N ALA A 94 -24.23 17.09 16.38
CA ALA A 94 -24.65 18.46 16.53
C ALA A 94 -24.58 19.25 15.21
N ASP A 95 -23.53 19.00 14.41
CA ASP A 95 -23.35 19.73 13.16
C ASP A 95 -22.61 18.83 12.18
N GLN A 96 -23.40 18.09 11.40
CA GLN A 96 -22.82 17.10 10.51
C GLN A 96 -21.93 17.73 9.44
N MET A 97 -22.30 18.89 8.93
CA MET A 97 -21.49 19.52 7.89
C MET A 97 -20.14 19.97 8.43
N ALA A 98 -20.11 20.51 9.63
CA ALA A 98 -18.84 20.88 10.25
C ALA A 98 -17.98 19.65 10.48
N TRP A 99 -18.60 18.54 10.91
CA TRP A 99 -17.88 17.30 11.14
C TRP A 99 -17.27 16.78 9.83
N ILE A 100 -18.03 16.80 8.74
CA ILE A 100 -17.54 16.33 7.45
C ILE A 100 -16.35 17.17 7.00
N GLY A 101 -16.45 18.50 7.11
CA GLY A 101 -15.36 19.37 6.72
C GLY A 101 -14.12 19.15 7.55
N ALA A 102 -14.29 18.95 8.86
CA ALA A 102 -13.16 18.71 9.74
C ALA A 102 -12.50 17.37 9.42
N MET A 103 -13.30 16.32 9.18
CA MET A 103 -12.74 15.02 8.85
C MET A 103 -12.00 15.04 7.53
N ASN A 104 -12.54 15.75 6.53
CA ASN A 104 -11.85 15.85 5.25
C ASN A 104 -10.50 16.56 5.39
N SER A 105 -10.47 17.63 6.19
CA SER A 105 -9.23 18.34 6.44
C SER A 105 -8.22 17.47 7.15
N ILE A 106 -8.66 16.73 8.18
CA ILE A 106 -7.78 15.84 8.93
C ILE A 106 -7.24 14.76 8.00
N ARG A 107 -8.09 14.15 7.20
CA ARG A 107 -7.66 13.09 6.30
C ARG A 107 -6.64 13.59 5.30
N ASN A 108 -6.88 14.76 4.71
CA ASN A 108 -5.94 15.30 3.73
C ASN A 108 -4.58 15.56 4.35
N ARG A 109 -4.54 16.15 5.55
CA ARG A 109 -3.28 16.42 6.23
C ARG A 109 -2.57 15.14 6.62
N ALA A 110 -3.32 14.15 7.09
CA ALA A 110 -2.73 12.87 7.47
C ALA A 110 -2.16 12.16 6.25
N GLU A 111 -2.86 12.22 5.12
CA GLU A 111 -2.36 11.60 3.89
C GLU A 111 -1.07 12.26 3.43
N GLU A 112 -0.97 13.57 3.54
CA GLU A 112 0.27 14.25 3.19
C GLU A 112 1.43 13.77 4.04
N ILE A 113 1.18 13.57 5.33
CA ILE A 113 2.23 13.11 6.22
C ILE A 113 2.70 11.71 5.83
N VAL A 114 1.78 10.77 5.59
CA VAL A 114 2.20 9.42 5.24
C VAL A 114 2.85 9.37 3.87
N LEU A 115 2.41 10.21 2.93
CA LEU A 115 3.06 10.27 1.63
C LEU A 115 4.52 10.66 1.77
N ARG A 116 4.78 11.67 2.60
CA ARG A 116 6.13 12.15 2.79
C ARG A 116 6.97 11.15 3.56
N GLU A 117 6.41 10.54 4.60
CA GLU A 117 7.18 9.66 5.47
C GLU A 117 7.41 8.29 4.87
N MET A 118 6.42 7.74 4.21
CA MET A 118 6.45 6.33 3.88
C MET A 118 6.50 6.04 2.39
N ILE A 119 5.96 6.93 1.58
CA ILE A 119 5.84 6.64 0.16
C ILE A 119 7.00 7.25 -0.63
N TYR A 120 7.28 8.52 -0.39
CA TYR A 120 8.26 9.23 -1.21
C TYR A 120 9.63 9.40 -0.59
N GLU A 121 9.78 9.14 0.69
CA GLU A 121 11.09 9.17 1.35
C GLU A 121 11.92 10.38 0.97
N GLU A 122 11.27 11.52 0.92
CA GLU A 122 11.95 12.68 0.40
C GLU A 122 13.10 13.14 1.22
N ASP A 123 13.02 12.94 2.46
CA ASP A 123 14.01 13.39 3.32
C ASP A 123 15.25 12.65 3.24
N ALA A 124 15.23 11.66 2.52
CA ALA A 124 16.30 10.82 2.45
C ALA A 124 17.54 11.57 2.31
N ALA A 125 17.47 12.71 2.19
CA ALA A 125 18.64 13.49 2.03
C ALA A 125 19.85 12.94 2.65
#